data_495f5b369aad166d7e946ba201ac4ab4
#
_entry.id   495f5b369aad166d7e946ba201ac4ab4
#
_cell.length_a   1.000
_cell.length_b   1.000
_cell.length_c   1.000
_cell.angle_alpha   90.00
_cell.angle_beta   90.00
_cell.angle_gamma   90.00
#
_symmetry.space_group_name_H-M   'P 1'
#
loop_
_entity.id
_entity.type
_entity.pdbx_description
1 polymer ?
#
loop_
_entity_poly.entity_id
_entity_poly.type
_entity_poly.pdbx_seq_one_letter_code
_entity_poly.pdbx_strand_id
1 'polypeptide(L)'
;LESSSAASDVYKRQLNDDPSKKIKINDKISLIIPEPEEVNLKPFEYKIEIIYEDDDLLVLDKKADISMHPGAGNKDKTLVNALINYKKKLSNINGELRPGIVHRIDKHTSGLVVIAKNNFSHENLSNQFKEHSIDRKYQTLVWGKLRPSNGRIETLITRSSKNRQLMSVSLSKGKNSITNYK
;
A
#
# COMPACT_ATOMS: atom_id res chain seq x y z
N LEU A 1 -0.07 -10.00 -1.65
CA LEU A 1 0.43 -11.36 -1.61
C LEU A 1 1.85 -11.31 -2.15
N GLU A 2 2.79 -11.05 -1.26
CA GLU A 2 4.18 -11.37 -1.52
C GLU A 2 4.23 -12.86 -1.76
N SER A 3 4.82 -13.27 -2.87
CA SER A 3 5.26 -14.64 -3.02
C SER A 3 6.21 -14.92 -1.87
N SER A 4 5.74 -15.61 -0.84
CA SER A 4 6.64 -16.15 0.16
C SER A 4 7.58 -17.09 -0.58
N SER A 5 8.80 -16.65 -0.80
CA SER A 5 9.87 -17.45 -1.37
C SER A 5 10.40 -18.53 -0.40
N ALA A 6 9.57 -18.97 0.53
CA ALA A 6 9.91 -19.92 1.55
C ALA A 6 8.88 -21.04 1.71
N ALA A 7 8.24 -21.47 0.63
CA ALA A 7 7.63 -22.79 0.61
C ALA A 7 8.72 -23.78 0.19
N SER A 8 9.48 -24.29 1.13
CA SER A 8 10.42 -25.39 0.85
C SER A 8 9.65 -26.70 0.90
N ASP A 9 9.35 -27.25 -0.29
CA ASP A 9 8.81 -28.60 -0.42
C ASP A 9 9.86 -29.63 -0.10
N VAL A 10 9.57 -30.49 0.85
CA VAL A 10 10.45 -31.63 1.16
C VAL A 10 10.02 -32.85 0.31
N TYR A 11 10.59 -32.98 -0.88
CA TYR A 11 10.47 -34.18 -1.67
C TYR A 11 11.57 -35.18 -1.27
N LYS A 12 11.19 -36.38 -0.85
CA LYS A 12 12.12 -37.44 -0.36
C LYS A 12 13.12 -36.93 0.68
N ARG A 13 12.67 -36.07 1.60
CA ARG A 13 13.47 -35.36 2.62
C ARG A 13 14.51 -34.37 2.09
N GLN A 14 14.37 -33.91 0.84
CA GLN A 14 15.18 -32.84 0.28
C GLN A 14 14.36 -31.55 0.19
N LEU A 15 14.94 -30.45 0.64
CA LEU A 15 14.41 -29.12 0.43
C LEU A 15 14.30 -28.86 -1.08
N ASN A 16 13.14 -28.46 -1.53
CA ASN A 16 12.91 -28.09 -2.89
C ASN A 16 12.29 -26.68 -2.95
N ASP A 17 13.01 -25.76 -3.51
CA ASP A 17 12.64 -24.34 -3.67
C ASP A 17 12.27 -23.99 -5.14
N ASP A 18 12.23 -24.99 -6.02
CA ASP A 18 11.82 -24.78 -7.41
C ASP A 18 10.28 -24.82 -7.54
N PRO A 19 9.62 -23.65 -7.75
CA PRO A 19 8.16 -23.56 -7.88
C PRO A 19 7.63 -24.20 -9.16
N SER A 20 8.49 -24.57 -10.12
CA SER A 20 8.12 -25.20 -11.38
C SER A 20 8.20 -26.72 -11.34
N LYS A 21 8.66 -27.32 -10.23
CA LYS A 21 8.79 -28.76 -10.10
C LYS A 21 7.43 -29.45 -10.18
N LYS A 22 7.32 -30.40 -11.10
CA LYS A 22 6.13 -31.22 -11.24
C LYS A 22 6.10 -32.30 -10.16
N ILE A 23 5.00 -32.37 -9.43
CA ILE A 23 4.72 -33.44 -8.45
C ILE A 23 4.08 -34.64 -9.14
N LYS A 24 4.27 -35.82 -8.58
CA LYS A 24 3.70 -37.09 -9.04
C LYS A 24 2.59 -37.55 -8.08
N ILE A 25 1.71 -38.41 -8.57
CA ILE A 25 0.69 -39.07 -7.74
C ILE A 25 1.42 -39.85 -6.63
N ASN A 26 0.95 -39.70 -5.39
CA ASN A 26 1.51 -40.27 -4.15
C ASN A 26 2.78 -39.58 -3.60
N ASP A 27 3.21 -38.43 -4.13
CA ASP A 27 4.23 -37.62 -3.47
C ASP A 27 3.68 -37.06 -2.15
N LYS A 28 4.46 -37.15 -1.08
CA LYS A 28 4.17 -36.50 0.20
C LYS A 28 4.86 -35.15 0.23
N ILE A 29 4.07 -34.09 0.37
CA ILE A 29 4.55 -32.71 0.47
C ILE A 29 4.42 -32.27 1.93
N SER A 30 5.50 -31.78 2.52
CA SER A 30 5.49 -31.15 3.83
C SER A 30 5.84 -29.69 3.66
N LEU A 31 4.91 -28.81 4.05
CA LEU A 31 5.11 -27.37 4.06
C LEU A 31 5.40 -26.91 5.49
N ILE A 32 6.56 -26.35 5.71
CA ILE A 32 6.89 -25.68 6.96
C ILE A 32 6.55 -24.21 6.78
N ILE A 33 5.46 -23.77 7.40
CA ILE A 33 5.10 -22.36 7.45
C ILE A 33 5.85 -21.77 8.63
N PRO A 34 6.81 -20.84 8.41
CA PRO A 34 7.47 -20.17 9.54
C PRO A 34 6.43 -19.38 10.34
N GLU A 35 6.60 -19.33 11.64
CA GLU A 35 5.77 -18.45 12.47
C GLU A 35 5.86 -17.01 11.94
N PRO A 36 4.72 -16.27 11.93
CA PRO A 36 4.74 -14.87 11.53
C PRO A 36 5.75 -14.12 12.40
N GLU A 37 6.75 -13.50 11.79
CA GLU A 37 7.60 -12.57 12.54
C GLU A 37 6.69 -11.48 13.12
N GLU A 38 6.75 -11.27 14.43
CA GLU A 38 6.11 -10.12 15.06
C GLU A 38 6.66 -8.85 14.40
N VAL A 39 5.82 -8.19 13.63
CA VAL A 39 6.18 -6.90 13.00
C VAL A 39 6.17 -5.84 14.09
N ASN A 40 7.26 -5.74 14.82
CA ASN A 40 7.45 -4.72 15.84
C ASN A 40 7.77 -3.41 15.11
N LEU A 41 6.76 -2.55 14.96
CA LEU A 41 6.96 -1.25 14.35
C LEU A 41 7.74 -0.34 15.28
N LYS A 42 8.96 -0.01 14.89
CA LYS A 42 9.79 0.94 15.64
C LYS A 42 9.31 2.37 15.39
N PRO A 43 9.19 3.19 16.43
CA PRO A 43 8.96 4.62 16.26
C PRO A 43 10.05 5.24 15.39
N PHE A 44 9.67 6.15 14.51
CA PHE A 44 10.59 6.91 13.66
C PHE A 44 10.48 8.39 13.98
N GLU A 45 11.59 9.00 14.40
CA GLU A 45 11.64 10.43 14.61
C GLU A 45 11.61 11.16 13.27
N TYR A 46 10.44 11.65 12.92
CA TYR A 46 10.18 12.36 11.67
C TYR A 46 9.25 13.53 11.96
N LYS A 47 9.62 14.73 11.51
CA LYS A 47 8.77 15.92 11.64
C LYS A 47 7.57 15.79 10.72
N ILE A 48 6.44 15.42 11.30
CA ILE A 48 5.15 15.40 10.59
C ILE A 48 4.69 16.85 10.41
N GLU A 49 4.43 17.26 9.19
CA GLU A 49 3.85 18.56 8.88
C GLU A 49 2.33 18.46 8.92
N ILE A 50 1.76 18.94 10.05
CA ILE A 50 0.31 18.90 10.28
C ILE A 50 -0.30 20.15 9.67
N ILE A 51 -1.29 19.93 8.78
CA ILE A 51 -2.06 20.99 8.12
C ILE A 51 -3.35 21.28 8.88
N TYR A 52 -3.97 20.24 9.43
CA TYR A 52 -5.21 20.33 10.20
C TYR A 52 -5.30 19.19 11.19
N GLU A 53 -5.86 19.45 12.34
CA GLU A 53 -6.15 18.43 13.37
C GLU A 53 -7.35 18.84 14.22
N ASP A 54 -8.27 17.90 14.44
CA ASP A 54 -9.36 17.98 15.41
C ASP A 54 -9.45 16.68 16.22
N ASP A 55 -10.60 16.39 16.82
CA ASP A 55 -10.82 15.16 17.59
C ASP A 55 -11.04 13.93 16.72
N ASP A 56 -11.40 14.10 15.46
CA ASP A 56 -11.82 13.06 14.55
C ASP A 56 -10.73 12.69 13.54
N LEU A 57 -10.00 13.65 13.04
CA LEU A 57 -9.03 13.43 11.97
C LEU A 57 -7.79 14.32 12.11
N LEU A 58 -6.75 13.88 11.45
CA LEU A 58 -5.49 14.58 11.27
C LEU A 58 -5.20 14.64 9.77
N VAL A 59 -4.95 15.84 9.24
CA VAL A 59 -4.47 16.05 7.87
C VAL A 59 -3.01 16.47 7.93
N LEU A 60 -2.17 15.76 7.23
CA LEU A 60 -0.75 16.03 7.17
C LEU A 60 -0.27 16.21 5.71
N ASP A 61 0.79 16.97 5.52
CA ASP A 61 1.52 17.04 4.25
C ASP A 61 2.66 16.01 4.25
N LYS A 62 2.45 14.92 3.50
CA LYS A 62 3.48 13.90 3.34
C LYS A 62 4.54 14.38 2.36
N LYS A 63 5.79 14.40 2.76
CA LYS A 63 6.91 14.67 1.84
C LYS A 63 7.10 13.51 0.84
N ALA A 64 7.65 13.83 -0.33
CA ALA A 64 8.15 12.81 -1.24
C ALA A 64 9.23 11.94 -0.55
N ASP A 65 9.46 10.76 -1.09
CA ASP A 65 10.44 9.76 -0.63
C ASP A 65 10.13 9.04 0.70
N ILE A 66 9.02 9.38 1.35
CA ILE A 66 8.49 8.65 2.50
C ILE A 66 7.41 7.66 2.04
N SER A 67 7.62 6.38 2.32
CA SER A 67 6.59 5.34 2.11
C SER A 67 5.48 5.47 3.15
N MET A 68 4.25 5.11 2.80
CA MET A 68 3.14 5.06 3.76
C MET A 68 3.34 3.96 4.80
N HIS A 69 3.75 2.76 4.35
CA HIS A 69 3.87 1.55 5.16
C HIS A 69 5.24 0.91 5.01
N PRO A 70 5.68 0.12 6.00
CA PRO A 70 6.81 -0.79 5.84
C PRO A 70 6.62 -1.74 4.66
N GLY A 71 7.71 -2.05 4.00
CA GLY A 71 7.75 -2.96 2.85
C GLY A 71 9.18 -3.35 2.48
N ALA A 72 9.33 -4.09 1.39
CA ALA A 72 10.62 -4.51 0.90
C ALA A 72 11.56 -3.30 0.70
N GLY A 73 12.71 -3.33 1.35
CA GLY A 73 13.73 -2.27 1.28
C GLY A 73 13.49 -1.05 2.19
N ASN A 74 12.37 -0.98 2.93
CA ASN A 74 12.14 0.08 3.91
C ASN A 74 11.23 -0.42 5.05
N LYS A 75 11.83 -0.92 6.13
CA LYS A 75 11.10 -1.51 7.27
C LYS A 75 10.73 -0.49 8.36
N ASP A 76 11.53 0.55 8.56
CA ASP A 76 11.51 1.37 9.79
C ASP A 76 11.35 2.88 9.55
N LYS A 77 11.40 3.36 8.30
CA LYS A 77 11.35 4.80 7.97
C LYS A 77 10.15 5.12 7.10
N THR A 78 8.95 4.89 7.66
CA THR A 78 7.70 5.13 6.94
C THR A 78 6.80 6.09 7.70
N LEU A 79 5.74 6.58 7.05
CA LEU A 79 4.77 7.45 7.71
C LEU A 79 4.10 6.74 8.89
N VAL A 80 3.83 5.44 8.79
CA VAL A 80 3.28 4.65 9.91
C VAL A 80 4.22 4.68 11.12
N ASN A 81 5.54 4.48 10.92
CA ASN A 81 6.52 4.57 12.01
C ASN A 81 6.57 5.97 12.64
N ALA A 82 6.42 7.03 11.82
CA ALA A 82 6.34 8.40 12.30
C ALA A 82 5.04 8.65 13.10
N LEU A 83 3.90 8.11 12.65
CA LEU A 83 2.63 8.23 13.36
C LEU A 83 2.64 7.51 14.72
N ILE A 84 3.33 6.39 14.85
CA ILE A 84 3.55 5.71 16.14
C ILE A 84 4.34 6.63 17.09
N ASN A 85 5.36 7.30 16.59
CA ASN A 85 6.14 8.27 17.38
C ASN A 85 5.35 9.55 17.76
N TYR A 86 4.29 9.84 17.03
CA TYR A 86 3.44 11.02 17.25
C TYR A 86 2.70 11.00 18.60
N LYS A 87 2.58 9.81 19.24
CA LYS A 87 2.08 9.58 20.61
C LYS A 87 0.66 10.06 20.91
N LYS A 88 -0.13 10.44 19.92
CA LYS A 88 -1.55 10.75 20.09
C LYS A 88 -2.42 9.57 19.70
N LYS A 89 -3.64 9.54 20.24
CA LYS A 89 -4.59 8.48 19.95
C LYS A 89 -4.99 8.50 18.47
N LEU A 90 -4.80 7.38 17.79
CA LEU A 90 -5.23 7.14 16.42
C LEU A 90 -6.15 5.92 16.39
N SER A 91 -6.99 5.81 15.37
CA SER A 91 -7.82 4.62 15.18
C SER A 91 -6.97 3.36 14.98
N ASN A 92 -7.38 2.27 15.59
CA ASN A 92 -6.72 0.96 15.51
C ASN A 92 -7.53 -0.11 14.75
N ILE A 93 -8.58 0.27 14.02
CA ILE A 93 -9.43 -0.69 13.24
C ILE A 93 -8.59 -1.58 12.33
N ASN A 94 -7.59 -1.02 11.67
CA ASN A 94 -6.68 -1.79 10.79
C ASN A 94 -5.50 -2.41 11.54
N GLY A 95 -5.61 -2.53 12.87
CA GLY A 95 -4.58 -3.03 13.76
C GLY A 95 -3.49 -2.00 14.08
N GLU A 96 -2.60 -2.37 14.99
CA GLU A 96 -1.50 -1.51 15.45
C GLU A 96 -0.49 -1.18 14.34
N LEU A 97 -0.44 -2.00 13.29
CA LEU A 97 0.44 -1.82 12.15
C LEU A 97 -0.03 -0.77 11.14
N ARG A 98 -1.25 -0.23 11.30
CA ARG A 98 -1.83 0.77 10.39
C ARG A 98 -2.68 1.80 11.14
N PRO A 99 -2.12 2.50 12.13
CA PRO A 99 -2.87 3.41 12.99
C PRO A 99 -3.50 4.54 12.17
N GLY A 100 -4.83 4.57 12.12
CA GLY A 100 -5.62 5.62 11.47
C GLY A 100 -5.52 5.71 9.95
N ILE A 101 -4.82 4.79 9.28
CA ILE A 101 -4.59 4.85 7.82
C ILE A 101 -5.84 4.40 7.06
N VAL A 102 -6.49 5.30 6.36
CA VAL A 102 -7.69 5.08 5.54
C VAL A 102 -7.43 5.09 4.04
N HIS A 103 -6.30 5.66 3.61
CA HIS A 103 -5.87 5.67 2.20
C HIS A 103 -4.35 5.72 2.09
N ARG A 104 -3.85 5.69 0.87
CA ARG A 104 -2.42 5.79 0.62
C ARG A 104 -2.12 6.59 -0.64
N ILE A 105 -0.96 7.24 -0.64
CA ILE A 105 -0.29 7.78 -1.82
C ILE A 105 1.09 7.14 -1.96
N ASP A 106 1.66 7.21 -3.14
CA ASP A 106 2.93 6.53 -3.43
C ASP A 106 4.12 7.18 -2.72
N LYS A 107 5.24 6.46 -2.64
CA LYS A 107 6.46 6.91 -1.97
C LYS A 107 6.91 8.28 -2.48
N HIS A 108 6.99 8.44 -3.80
CA HIS A 108 7.48 9.66 -4.44
C HIS A 108 6.41 10.73 -4.66
N THR A 109 5.16 10.46 -4.28
CA THR A 109 4.07 11.45 -4.28
C THR A 109 4.08 12.21 -2.95
N SER A 110 4.12 13.54 -3.02
CA SER A 110 3.92 14.43 -1.86
C SER A 110 2.47 14.91 -1.81
N GLY A 111 2.07 15.47 -0.67
CA GLY A 111 0.77 16.13 -0.49
C GLY A 111 -0.08 15.54 0.64
N LEU A 112 -1.34 15.93 0.64
CA LEU A 112 -2.23 15.71 1.78
C LEU A 112 -2.57 14.23 2.00
N VAL A 113 -2.45 13.82 3.24
CA VAL A 113 -2.87 12.51 3.74
C VAL A 113 -3.79 12.71 4.93
N VAL A 114 -4.95 12.06 4.91
CA VAL A 114 -5.93 12.08 6.00
C VAL A 114 -5.75 10.85 6.87
N ILE A 115 -5.69 11.04 8.18
CA ILE A 115 -5.53 10.01 9.20
C ILE A 115 -6.72 10.09 10.16
N ALA A 116 -7.35 8.96 10.43
CA ALA A 116 -8.45 8.87 11.39
C ALA A 116 -7.93 8.77 12.82
N LYS A 117 -8.46 9.59 13.73
CA LYS A 117 -8.08 9.58 15.15
C LYS A 117 -8.93 8.64 16.00
N ASN A 118 -10.12 8.30 15.55
CA ASN A 118 -11.03 7.36 16.21
C ASN A 118 -11.66 6.39 15.20
N ASN A 119 -12.33 5.36 15.72
CA ASN A 119 -12.88 4.30 14.87
C ASN A 119 -14.08 4.76 14.04
N PHE A 120 -14.88 5.66 14.56
CA PHE A 120 -16.02 6.24 13.82
C PHE A 120 -15.56 6.99 12.57
N SER A 121 -14.57 7.88 12.72
CA SER A 121 -13.98 8.62 11.60
C SER A 121 -13.30 7.69 10.61
N HIS A 122 -12.65 6.61 11.11
CA HIS A 122 -11.99 5.61 10.27
C HIS A 122 -12.98 4.91 9.33
N GLU A 123 -14.10 4.44 9.86
CA GLU A 123 -15.14 3.78 9.06
C GLU A 123 -15.75 4.74 8.03
N ASN A 124 -16.10 5.96 8.46
CA ASN A 124 -16.66 6.96 7.57
C ASN A 124 -15.71 7.34 6.42
N LEU A 125 -14.45 7.65 6.74
CA LEU A 125 -13.46 7.99 5.72
C LEU A 125 -13.17 6.81 4.80
N SER A 126 -13.05 5.59 5.34
CA SER A 126 -12.84 4.38 4.54
C SER A 126 -13.97 4.14 3.54
N ASN A 127 -15.22 4.36 3.95
CA ASN A 127 -16.38 4.25 3.09
C ASN A 127 -16.33 5.32 1.99
N GLN A 128 -16.05 6.58 2.31
CA GLN A 128 -15.92 7.65 1.33
C GLN A 128 -14.80 7.36 0.30
N PHE A 129 -13.65 6.83 0.73
CA PHE A 129 -12.60 6.40 -0.20
C PHE A 129 -13.03 5.22 -1.08
N LYS A 130 -13.76 4.27 -0.54
CA LYS A 130 -14.29 3.10 -1.25
C LYS A 130 -15.33 3.48 -2.29
N GLU A 131 -16.22 4.42 -1.95
CA GLU A 131 -17.31 4.91 -2.82
C GLU A 131 -16.81 5.99 -3.80
N HIS A 132 -15.55 6.39 -3.69
CA HIS A 132 -14.96 7.48 -4.48
C HIS A 132 -15.71 8.82 -4.35
N SER A 133 -16.34 9.08 -3.21
CA SER A 133 -17.05 10.33 -2.93
C SER A 133 -16.11 11.48 -2.53
N ILE A 134 -14.87 11.17 -2.16
CA ILE A 134 -13.84 12.19 -1.87
C ILE A 134 -13.26 12.72 -3.18
N ASP A 135 -13.30 14.04 -3.33
CA ASP A 135 -12.68 14.73 -4.46
C ASP A 135 -11.15 14.77 -4.31
N ARG A 136 -10.43 14.11 -5.23
CA ARG A 136 -8.96 13.96 -5.19
C ARG A 136 -8.34 14.65 -6.37
N LYS A 137 -7.53 15.67 -6.10
CA LYS A 137 -6.81 16.44 -7.11
C LYS A 137 -5.30 16.25 -6.95
N TYR A 138 -4.63 16.04 -8.07
CA TYR A 138 -3.19 15.89 -8.14
C TYR A 138 -2.61 16.84 -9.17
N GLN A 139 -1.39 17.30 -8.92
CA GLN A 139 -0.59 17.99 -9.91
C GLN A 139 0.58 17.12 -10.32
N THR A 140 0.90 17.08 -11.61
CA THR A 140 2.03 16.32 -12.12
C THR A 140 2.69 17.04 -13.29
N LEU A 141 3.98 16.80 -13.44
CA LEU A 141 4.71 17.19 -14.63
C LEU A 141 4.76 16.01 -15.60
N VAL A 142 4.48 16.28 -16.87
CA VAL A 142 4.54 15.28 -17.93
C VAL A 142 5.46 15.74 -19.04
N TRP A 143 6.06 14.81 -19.78
CA TRP A 143 6.83 15.10 -20.95
C TRP A 143 5.91 15.49 -22.12
N GLY A 144 6.25 16.57 -22.79
CA GLY A 144 5.50 17.05 -23.96
C GLY A 144 4.24 17.83 -23.61
N LYS A 145 3.32 17.90 -24.56
CA LYS A 145 2.06 18.64 -24.45
C LYS A 145 0.89 17.71 -24.67
N LEU A 146 -0.03 17.66 -23.72
CA LEU A 146 -1.26 16.89 -23.86
C LEU A 146 -2.15 17.49 -24.95
N ARG A 147 -2.71 16.64 -25.79
CA ARG A 147 -3.68 16.99 -26.84
C ARG A 147 -4.80 15.95 -26.88
N PRO A 148 -6.05 16.30 -26.55
CA PRO A 148 -6.53 17.60 -26.04
C PRO A 148 -5.92 17.97 -24.67
N SER A 149 -6.04 19.25 -24.28
CA SER A 149 -5.52 19.75 -22.99
C SER A 149 -6.32 19.24 -21.78
N ASN A 150 -7.53 18.75 -22.00
CA ASN A 150 -8.37 18.11 -20.99
C ASN A 150 -8.96 16.82 -21.54
N GLY A 151 -9.29 15.91 -20.66
CA GLY A 151 -9.88 14.63 -21.09
C GLY A 151 -10.04 13.63 -19.94
N ARG A 152 -10.45 12.42 -20.33
CA ARG A 152 -10.65 11.27 -19.47
C ARG A 152 -9.84 10.09 -20.00
N ILE A 153 -9.06 9.49 -19.13
CA ILE A 153 -8.35 8.24 -19.38
C ILE A 153 -9.06 7.15 -18.58
N GLU A 154 -9.53 6.12 -19.26
CA GLU A 154 -10.15 4.94 -18.62
C GLU A 154 -9.46 3.70 -19.11
N THR A 155 -8.87 2.95 -18.18
CA THR A 155 -8.05 1.78 -18.49
C THR A 155 -8.19 0.71 -17.40
N LEU A 156 -7.82 -0.52 -17.76
CA LEU A 156 -7.65 -1.59 -16.77
C LEU A 156 -6.19 -1.64 -16.32
N ILE A 157 -5.97 -1.56 -15.02
CA ILE A 157 -4.64 -1.63 -14.41
C ILE A 157 -4.46 -3.00 -13.74
N THR A 158 -3.37 -3.67 -14.07
CA THR A 158 -2.99 -4.97 -13.51
C THR A 158 -1.49 -5.06 -13.24
N ARG A 159 -1.05 -6.12 -12.55
CA ARG A 159 0.38 -6.43 -12.41
C ARG A 159 0.97 -6.79 -13.77
N SER A 160 2.12 -6.21 -14.10
CA SER A 160 2.84 -6.53 -15.34
C SER A 160 3.20 -8.02 -15.39
N SER A 161 2.98 -8.67 -16.53
CA SER A 161 3.39 -10.04 -16.76
C SER A 161 4.91 -10.18 -16.92
N LYS A 162 5.58 -9.13 -17.37
CA LYS A 162 7.03 -9.11 -17.56
C LYS A 162 7.80 -8.80 -16.28
N ASN A 163 7.27 -7.91 -15.44
CA ASN A 163 7.87 -7.57 -14.16
C ASN A 163 6.77 -7.36 -13.13
N ARG A 164 6.58 -8.33 -12.24
CA ARG A 164 5.50 -8.30 -11.22
C ARG A 164 5.65 -7.20 -10.18
N GLN A 165 6.78 -6.52 -10.10
CA GLN A 165 6.95 -5.34 -9.25
C GLN A 165 6.27 -4.10 -9.84
N LEU A 166 5.96 -4.09 -11.14
CA LEU A 166 5.35 -2.97 -11.84
C LEU A 166 3.86 -3.21 -12.11
N MET A 167 3.12 -2.12 -12.18
CA MET A 167 1.77 -2.08 -12.70
C MET A 167 1.80 -1.75 -14.20
N SER A 168 0.83 -2.25 -14.95
CA SER A 168 0.69 -1.99 -16.38
C SER A 168 -0.76 -1.87 -16.79
N VAL A 169 -1.00 -1.15 -17.88
CA VAL A 169 -2.29 -1.13 -18.56
C VAL A 169 -2.55 -2.47 -19.24
N SER A 170 -3.78 -2.95 -19.18
CA SER A 170 -4.25 -4.17 -19.83
C SER A 170 -5.54 -3.89 -20.61
N LEU A 171 -5.76 -4.63 -21.69
CA LEU A 171 -6.97 -4.54 -22.50
C LEU A 171 -8.05 -5.54 -22.09
N SER A 172 -7.70 -6.57 -21.31
CA SER A 172 -8.60 -7.71 -21.06
C SER A 172 -8.88 -8.02 -19.59
N LYS A 173 -7.98 -7.62 -18.69
CA LYS A 173 -8.09 -7.94 -17.26
C LYS A 173 -7.45 -6.86 -16.40
N GLY A 174 -7.98 -6.64 -15.21
CA GLY A 174 -7.44 -5.68 -14.26
C GLY A 174 -8.53 -4.92 -13.55
N LYS A 175 -8.12 -3.98 -12.70
CA LYS A 175 -9.02 -3.07 -12.00
C LYS A 175 -9.28 -1.85 -12.88
N ASN A 176 -10.55 -1.50 -13.08
CA ASN A 176 -10.92 -0.28 -13.80
C ASN A 176 -10.36 0.95 -13.08
N SER A 177 -9.71 1.81 -13.82
CA SER A 177 -9.05 3.02 -13.33
C SER A 177 -9.38 4.20 -14.24
N ILE A 178 -9.93 5.24 -13.64
CA ILE A 178 -10.39 6.43 -14.34
C ILE A 178 -9.61 7.63 -13.82
N THR A 179 -9.06 8.42 -14.74
CA THR A 179 -8.38 9.69 -14.45
C THR A 179 -8.89 10.77 -15.38
N ASN A 180 -9.45 11.82 -14.82
CA ASN A 180 -9.77 13.04 -15.56
C ASN A 180 -8.59 14.01 -15.43
N TYR A 181 -8.22 14.68 -16.52
CA TYR A 181 -7.11 15.64 -16.53
C TYR A 181 -7.49 16.95 -17.24
N LYS A 182 -6.83 18.01 -16.85
CA LYS A 182 -6.96 19.35 -17.45
C LYS A 182 -5.66 20.12 -17.34
#